data_773bcd21b167e457e9f0c10f57dcafec
#
_entry.id   773bcd21b167e457e9f0c10f57dcafec
#
_cell.length_a   1.000
_cell.length_b   1.000
_cell.length_c   1.000
_cell.angle_alpha   90.00
_cell.angle_beta   90.00
_cell.angle_gamma   90.00
#
_symmetry.space_group_name_H-M   'P 1'
#
loop_
_entity.id
_entity.type
_entity.pdbx_description
1 polymer ?
#
loop_
_entity_poly.entity_id
_entity_poly.type
_entity_poly.pdbx_seq_one_letter_code
_entity_poly.pdbx_strand_id
1 'polypeptide(L)'
;DSRLADCRIDVACDVTNPLTGPQGASAVFGPQKGATAQMIDRLDSGLRHYARIIARDLDIDVLSLEGGGAAGGMGAALYAFCGAQLRPGIEIVTDALQLAERVADADLVITGEGRIDSQTIHGKVPVGVARVAKRFNVPVIGIAGSLTADVGVVHQHGLDAVFSVLYTICTLDEALANAAANLRMTARNVAAVLQMGDRR
;
A
#
# COMPACT_ATOMS: atom_id res chain seq x y z
N ASP A 1 -12.41 -14.53 24.81
CA ASP A 1 -13.30 -13.66 25.59
C ASP A 1 -14.48 -13.24 24.70
N SER A 2 -15.71 -13.38 25.22
CA SER A 2 -16.94 -13.10 24.43
C SER A 2 -17.03 -11.64 23.96
N ARG A 3 -16.39 -10.69 24.66
CA ARG A 3 -16.35 -9.29 24.27
C ARG A 3 -15.67 -9.02 22.92
N LEU A 4 -14.86 -9.96 22.42
CA LEU A 4 -14.24 -9.84 21.09
C LEU A 4 -15.30 -9.86 19.98
N ALA A 5 -16.43 -10.51 20.17
CA ALA A 5 -17.51 -10.54 19.20
C ALA A 5 -18.15 -9.14 18.96
N ASP A 6 -18.05 -8.25 19.96
CA ASP A 6 -18.57 -6.88 19.90
C ASP A 6 -17.51 -5.89 19.39
N CYS A 7 -16.29 -6.34 19.09
CA CYS A 7 -15.21 -5.50 18.61
C CYS A 7 -15.07 -5.58 17.09
N ARG A 8 -14.91 -4.44 16.43
CA ARG A 8 -14.42 -4.38 15.09
C ARG A 8 -12.89 -4.31 15.11
N ILE A 9 -12.24 -5.27 14.46
CA ILE A 9 -10.78 -5.32 14.37
C ILE A 9 -10.39 -5.24 12.90
N ASP A 10 -9.79 -4.14 12.49
CA ASP A 10 -9.19 -3.96 11.17
C ASP A 10 -7.67 -4.17 11.28
N VAL A 11 -7.12 -5.03 10.44
CA VAL A 11 -5.69 -5.33 10.39
C VAL A 11 -5.10 -4.71 9.14
N ALA A 12 -4.18 -3.75 9.31
CA ALA A 12 -3.41 -3.21 8.20
C ALA A 12 -2.51 -4.31 7.61
N CYS A 13 -2.83 -4.74 6.40
CA CYS A 13 -2.14 -5.82 5.70
C CYS A 13 -1.85 -5.38 4.26
N ASP A 14 -0.58 -5.07 3.98
CA ASP A 14 -0.14 -4.60 2.66
C ASP A 14 0.48 -5.73 1.81
N VAL A 15 0.28 -6.98 2.23
CA VAL A 15 0.70 -8.17 1.48
C VAL A 15 -0.50 -9.08 1.21
N THR A 16 -0.50 -9.71 0.03
CA THR A 16 -1.56 -10.64 -0.39
C THR A 16 -1.16 -12.11 -0.25
N ASN A 17 0.07 -12.36 0.25
CA ASN A 17 0.61 -13.70 0.36
C ASN A 17 -0.30 -14.63 1.17
N PRO A 18 -0.66 -15.82 0.64
CA PRO A 18 -1.41 -16.82 1.37
C PRO A 18 -0.58 -17.40 2.52
N LEU A 19 -1.22 -18.15 3.38
CA LEU A 19 -0.57 -18.73 4.56
C LEU A 19 0.55 -19.69 4.18
N THR A 20 0.34 -20.56 3.18
CA THR A 20 1.26 -21.65 2.80
C THR A 20 1.50 -21.72 1.30
N GLY A 21 2.48 -22.55 0.88
CA GLY A 21 2.81 -22.79 -0.51
C GLY A 21 3.92 -21.90 -1.05
N PRO A 22 4.20 -21.93 -2.38
CA PRO A 22 5.32 -21.20 -2.98
C PRO A 22 5.27 -19.69 -2.79
N GLN A 23 4.08 -19.12 -2.65
CA GLN A 23 3.82 -17.70 -2.37
C GLN A 23 3.45 -17.45 -0.90
N GLY A 24 3.54 -18.48 -0.07
CA GLY A 24 3.16 -18.43 1.35
C GLY A 24 4.21 -17.77 2.24
N ALA A 25 3.83 -17.61 3.50
CA ALA A 25 4.63 -16.93 4.52
C ALA A 25 6.07 -17.46 4.62
N SER A 26 6.23 -18.78 4.71
CA SER A 26 7.54 -19.40 4.92
C SER A 26 8.44 -19.28 3.69
N ALA A 27 7.89 -19.51 2.49
CA ALA A 27 8.65 -19.49 1.25
C ALA A 27 9.12 -18.08 0.89
N VAL A 28 8.25 -17.08 1.03
CA VAL A 28 8.55 -15.70 0.61
C VAL A 28 9.36 -14.93 1.66
N PHE A 29 9.00 -15.04 2.93
CA PHE A 29 9.60 -14.22 3.98
C PHE A 29 10.66 -14.95 4.82
N GLY A 30 10.74 -16.29 4.71
CA GLY A 30 11.70 -17.09 5.47
C GLY A 30 13.16 -16.81 5.09
N PRO A 31 13.54 -16.79 3.80
CA PRO A 31 14.94 -16.65 3.38
C PRO A 31 15.62 -15.39 3.94
N GLN A 32 14.96 -14.23 3.87
CA GLN A 32 15.50 -12.97 4.39
C GLN A 32 15.67 -12.96 5.93
N LYS A 33 15.06 -13.92 6.63
CA LYS A 33 15.16 -14.11 8.08
C LYS A 33 16.10 -15.25 8.45
N GLY A 34 16.84 -15.78 7.47
CA GLY A 34 17.84 -16.82 7.68
C GLY A 34 17.31 -18.25 7.63
N ALA A 35 16.08 -18.48 7.17
CA ALA A 35 15.57 -19.85 7.05
C ALA A 35 16.24 -20.58 5.87
N THR A 36 16.73 -21.80 6.13
CA THR A 36 17.20 -22.71 5.08
C THR A 36 16.01 -23.35 4.35
N ALA A 37 16.25 -23.97 3.18
CA ALA A 37 15.20 -24.67 2.44
C ALA A 37 14.47 -25.72 3.29
N GLN A 38 15.22 -26.52 4.05
CA GLN A 38 14.64 -27.52 4.96
C GLN A 38 13.78 -26.88 6.07
N MET A 39 14.21 -25.72 6.59
CA MET A 39 13.40 -24.97 7.58
C MET A 39 12.13 -24.43 6.95
N ILE A 40 12.17 -23.94 5.71
CA ILE A 40 11.00 -23.46 4.99
C ILE A 40 9.97 -24.56 4.82
N ASP A 41 10.38 -25.76 4.36
CA ASP A 41 9.48 -26.90 4.20
C ASP A 41 8.82 -27.30 5.52
N ARG A 42 9.60 -27.31 6.62
CA ARG A 42 9.09 -27.61 7.96
C ARG A 42 8.11 -26.58 8.46
N LEU A 43 8.41 -25.29 8.27
CA LEU A 43 7.55 -24.18 8.68
C LEU A 43 6.24 -24.16 7.86
N ASP A 44 6.32 -24.34 6.55
CA ASP A 44 5.14 -24.41 5.69
C ASP A 44 4.23 -25.58 6.06
N SER A 45 4.82 -26.75 6.34
CA SER A 45 4.07 -27.92 6.81
C SER A 45 3.38 -27.65 8.17
N GLY A 46 4.05 -26.95 9.08
CA GLY A 46 3.49 -26.52 10.36
C GLY A 46 2.31 -25.57 10.19
N LEU A 47 2.44 -24.57 9.32
CA LEU A 47 1.35 -23.62 9.02
C LEU A 47 0.17 -24.32 8.34
N ARG A 48 0.43 -25.29 7.47
CA ARG A 48 -0.61 -26.11 6.85
C ARG A 48 -1.35 -26.95 7.88
N HIS A 49 -0.62 -27.53 8.84
CA HIS A 49 -1.25 -28.25 9.94
C HIS A 49 -2.10 -27.31 10.81
N TYR A 50 -1.58 -26.15 11.14
CA TYR A 50 -2.30 -25.11 11.88
C TYR A 50 -3.63 -24.72 11.19
N ALA A 51 -3.60 -24.47 9.87
CA ALA A 51 -4.80 -24.18 9.10
C ALA A 51 -5.85 -25.29 9.14
N ARG A 52 -5.40 -26.58 9.10
CA ARG A 52 -6.32 -27.73 9.23
C ARG A 52 -6.99 -27.79 10.60
N ILE A 53 -6.26 -27.44 11.66
CA ILE A 53 -6.83 -27.39 13.02
C ILE A 53 -7.87 -26.27 13.10
N ILE A 54 -7.57 -25.09 12.56
CA ILE A 54 -8.54 -23.98 12.50
C ILE A 54 -9.81 -24.41 11.73
N ALA A 55 -9.66 -25.00 10.56
CA ALA A 55 -10.80 -25.45 9.76
C ALA A 55 -11.63 -26.51 10.51
N ARG A 56 -10.97 -27.45 11.21
CA ARG A 56 -11.65 -28.49 11.97
C ARG A 56 -12.42 -27.95 13.18
N ASP A 57 -11.81 -27.01 13.92
CA ASP A 57 -12.32 -26.59 15.22
C ASP A 57 -13.24 -25.36 15.14
N LEU A 58 -13.06 -24.52 14.11
CA LEU A 58 -13.77 -23.26 13.95
C LEU A 58 -14.62 -23.21 12.67
N ASP A 59 -14.50 -24.19 11.77
CA ASP A 59 -15.13 -24.20 10.43
C ASP A 59 -14.73 -22.97 9.57
N ILE A 60 -13.46 -22.53 9.70
CA ILE A 60 -12.92 -21.37 8.98
C ILE A 60 -11.76 -21.81 8.08
N ASP A 61 -11.83 -21.55 6.78
CA ASP A 61 -10.71 -21.74 5.86
C ASP A 61 -9.79 -20.50 5.86
N VAL A 62 -8.52 -20.70 6.26
CA VAL A 62 -7.48 -19.67 6.22
C VAL A 62 -6.39 -19.96 5.18
N LEU A 63 -6.47 -21.08 4.45
CA LEU A 63 -5.48 -21.40 3.41
C LEU A 63 -5.65 -20.51 2.18
N SER A 64 -6.89 -20.21 1.80
CA SER A 64 -7.24 -19.37 0.68
C SER A 64 -7.28 -17.87 1.02
N LEU A 65 -7.07 -17.50 2.29
CA LEU A 65 -7.16 -16.12 2.75
C LEU A 65 -6.00 -15.28 2.19
N GLU A 66 -6.32 -14.26 1.39
CA GLU A 66 -5.35 -13.25 0.97
C GLU A 66 -4.81 -12.50 2.19
N GLY A 67 -3.48 -12.38 2.27
CA GLY A 67 -2.81 -11.80 3.44
C GLY A 67 -2.75 -12.73 4.66
N GLY A 68 -3.28 -13.95 4.56
CA GLY A 68 -3.18 -14.93 5.65
C GLY A 68 -1.76 -15.24 6.09
N GLY A 69 -0.79 -15.15 5.16
CA GLY A 69 0.65 -15.30 5.41
C GLY A 69 1.33 -14.10 6.04
N ALA A 70 0.65 -12.95 6.17
CA ALA A 70 1.23 -11.76 6.76
C ALA A 70 1.80 -12.03 8.15
N ALA A 71 2.99 -11.48 8.41
CA ALA A 71 3.71 -11.65 9.67
C ALA A 71 3.84 -13.13 10.12
N GLY A 72 4.07 -14.05 9.16
CA GLY A 72 4.30 -15.46 9.45
C GLY A 72 3.05 -16.24 9.84
N GLY A 73 1.86 -15.79 9.39
CA GLY A 73 0.58 -16.43 9.68
C GLY A 73 -0.26 -15.68 10.73
N MET A 74 0.19 -14.52 11.20
CA MET A 74 -0.58 -13.70 12.14
C MET A 74 -1.87 -13.18 11.49
N GLY A 75 -1.84 -12.87 10.16
CA GLY A 75 -3.03 -12.52 9.41
C GLY A 75 -4.13 -13.57 9.52
N ALA A 76 -3.77 -14.83 9.28
CA ALA A 76 -4.69 -15.97 9.44
C ALA A 76 -5.21 -16.12 10.87
N ALA A 77 -4.34 -15.93 11.87
CA ALA A 77 -4.72 -16.02 13.28
C ALA A 77 -5.73 -14.95 13.68
N LEU A 78 -5.46 -13.69 13.34
CA LEU A 78 -6.34 -12.57 13.69
C LEU A 78 -7.69 -12.70 12.99
N TYR A 79 -7.70 -13.14 11.73
CA TYR A 79 -8.94 -13.43 11.02
C TYR A 79 -9.75 -14.51 11.72
N ALA A 80 -9.14 -15.68 12.02
CA ALA A 80 -9.84 -16.84 12.55
C ALA A 80 -10.29 -16.68 14.02
N PHE A 81 -9.47 -16.09 14.88
CA PHE A 81 -9.75 -16.03 16.32
C PHE A 81 -10.36 -14.71 16.80
N CYS A 82 -10.17 -13.65 16.03
CA CYS A 82 -10.65 -12.32 16.43
C CYS A 82 -11.71 -11.77 15.47
N GLY A 83 -12.07 -12.49 14.41
CA GLY A 83 -12.99 -11.97 13.38
C GLY A 83 -12.45 -10.74 12.65
N ALA A 84 -11.11 -10.57 12.63
CA ALA A 84 -10.48 -9.39 12.06
C ALA A 84 -10.64 -9.33 10.54
N GLN A 85 -10.75 -8.11 9.99
CA GLN A 85 -10.73 -7.84 8.57
C GLN A 85 -9.33 -7.42 8.15
N LEU A 86 -8.71 -8.15 7.20
CA LEU A 86 -7.44 -7.75 6.60
C LEU A 86 -7.72 -6.72 5.51
N ARG A 87 -7.14 -5.54 5.66
CA ARG A 87 -7.37 -4.42 4.74
C ARG A 87 -6.04 -3.74 4.40
N PRO A 88 -5.86 -3.23 3.17
CA PRO A 88 -4.72 -2.38 2.86
C PRO A 88 -4.59 -1.22 3.85
N GLY A 89 -3.38 -0.97 4.36
CA GLY A 89 -3.13 0.08 5.35
C GLY A 89 -3.56 1.46 4.85
N ILE A 90 -3.36 1.73 3.56
CA ILE A 90 -3.81 2.99 2.93
C ILE A 90 -5.33 3.17 3.02
N GLU A 91 -6.12 2.12 2.89
CA GLU A 91 -7.58 2.22 3.00
C GLU A 91 -8.01 2.55 4.43
N ILE A 92 -7.38 1.90 5.42
CA ILE A 92 -7.66 2.19 6.84
C ILE A 92 -7.34 3.65 7.15
N VAL A 93 -6.21 4.16 6.68
CA VAL A 93 -5.80 5.55 6.92
C VAL A 93 -6.70 6.54 6.20
N THR A 94 -7.03 6.30 4.94
CA THR A 94 -7.91 7.19 4.17
C THR A 94 -9.32 7.26 4.73
N ASP A 95 -9.85 6.12 5.22
CA ASP A 95 -11.14 6.07 5.88
C ASP A 95 -11.11 6.81 7.23
N ALA A 96 -10.09 6.57 8.06
CA ALA A 96 -9.95 7.23 9.35
C ALA A 96 -9.80 8.75 9.22
N LEU A 97 -9.18 9.23 8.14
CA LEU A 97 -9.04 10.66 7.82
C LEU A 97 -10.26 11.24 7.08
N GLN A 98 -11.26 10.43 6.77
CA GLN A 98 -12.42 10.82 5.97
C GLN A 98 -12.02 11.46 4.64
N LEU A 99 -10.99 10.87 3.97
CA LEU A 99 -10.42 11.47 2.75
C LEU A 99 -11.48 11.64 1.66
N ALA A 100 -12.43 10.72 1.54
CA ALA A 100 -13.52 10.81 0.55
C ALA A 100 -14.34 12.09 0.72
N GLU A 101 -14.70 12.46 1.96
CA GLU A 101 -15.46 13.69 2.25
C GLU A 101 -14.66 14.95 1.90
N ARG A 102 -13.34 14.92 2.16
CA ARG A 102 -12.46 16.06 1.87
C ARG A 102 -12.20 16.25 0.38
N VAL A 103 -12.26 15.18 -0.40
CA VAL A 103 -11.98 15.19 -1.84
C VAL A 103 -13.24 15.51 -2.65
N ALA A 104 -14.42 15.24 -2.13
CA ALA A 104 -15.69 15.38 -2.86
C ALA A 104 -15.88 16.78 -3.48
N ASP A 105 -15.44 17.83 -2.79
CA ASP A 105 -15.55 19.23 -3.23
C ASP A 105 -14.21 19.82 -3.69
N ALA A 106 -13.20 18.99 -3.94
CA ALA A 106 -11.90 19.45 -4.39
C ALA A 106 -11.83 19.54 -5.92
N ASP A 107 -11.18 20.57 -6.43
CA ASP A 107 -10.89 20.73 -7.86
C ASP A 107 -9.67 19.93 -8.30
N LEU A 108 -8.76 19.65 -7.38
CA LEU A 108 -7.50 18.95 -7.61
C LEU A 108 -7.00 18.28 -6.34
N VAL A 109 -6.45 17.08 -6.48
CA VAL A 109 -5.70 16.40 -5.42
C VAL A 109 -4.22 16.36 -5.79
N ILE A 110 -3.36 16.75 -4.84
CA ILE A 110 -1.91 16.59 -4.96
C ILE A 110 -1.46 15.58 -3.92
N THR A 111 -0.75 14.56 -4.37
CA THR A 111 -0.18 13.50 -3.51
C THR A 111 1.29 13.29 -3.83
N GLY A 112 2.00 12.55 -3.00
CA GLY A 112 3.41 12.28 -3.26
C GLY A 112 4.04 11.26 -2.35
N GLU A 113 5.25 10.87 -2.73
CA GLU A 113 6.13 9.99 -1.96
C GLU A 113 7.60 10.22 -2.34
N GLY A 114 8.53 9.52 -1.67
CA GLY A 114 9.96 9.64 -1.97
C GLY A 114 10.33 9.21 -3.39
N ARG A 115 9.69 8.18 -3.94
CA ARG A 115 9.90 7.71 -5.32
C ARG A 115 8.63 7.06 -5.86
N ILE A 116 8.14 7.57 -7.00
CA ILE A 116 7.05 6.95 -7.76
C ILE A 116 7.65 6.05 -8.85
N ASP A 117 7.26 4.78 -8.84
CA ASP A 117 7.71 3.71 -9.74
C ASP A 117 6.57 2.72 -10.02
N SER A 118 6.87 1.63 -10.76
CA SER A 118 5.90 0.56 -11.00
C SER A 118 5.42 -0.15 -9.73
N GLN A 119 6.16 -0.09 -8.62
CA GLN A 119 5.74 -0.65 -7.34
C GLN A 119 4.67 0.21 -6.63
N THR A 120 4.53 1.47 -7.03
CA THR A 120 3.54 2.39 -6.46
C THR A 120 2.10 1.91 -6.69
N ILE A 121 1.84 1.15 -7.76
CA ILE A 121 0.52 0.59 -8.06
C ILE A 121 0.06 -0.49 -7.06
N HIS A 122 0.99 -1.08 -6.30
CA HIS A 122 0.70 -2.14 -5.33
C HIS A 122 0.28 -1.60 -3.95
N GLY A 123 -0.57 -0.58 -3.92
CA GLY A 123 -1.20 -0.11 -2.68
C GLY A 123 -0.42 0.97 -1.92
N LYS A 124 0.60 1.60 -2.55
CA LYS A 124 1.28 2.74 -1.93
C LYS A 124 0.38 3.99 -1.90
N VAL A 125 0.75 4.96 -1.07
CA VAL A 125 -0.04 6.16 -0.77
C VAL A 125 -0.53 6.90 -2.01
N PRO A 126 0.28 7.22 -3.04
CA PRO A 126 -0.20 8.00 -4.17
C PRO A 126 -1.35 7.35 -4.93
N VAL A 127 -1.26 6.04 -5.18
CA VAL A 127 -2.33 5.31 -5.89
C VAL A 127 -3.56 5.11 -5.00
N GLY A 128 -3.38 4.91 -3.69
CA GLY A 128 -4.49 4.85 -2.75
C GLY A 128 -5.29 6.14 -2.70
N VAL A 129 -4.61 7.29 -2.63
CA VAL A 129 -5.23 8.63 -2.68
C VAL A 129 -5.91 8.86 -4.02
N ALA A 130 -5.24 8.52 -5.13
CA ALA A 130 -5.79 8.65 -6.48
C ALA A 130 -7.08 7.83 -6.65
N ARG A 131 -7.12 6.60 -6.13
CA ARG A 131 -8.31 5.75 -6.16
C ARG A 131 -9.51 6.42 -5.47
N VAL A 132 -9.28 7.09 -4.33
CA VAL A 132 -10.35 7.85 -3.66
C VAL A 132 -10.80 9.04 -4.50
N ALA A 133 -9.85 9.84 -5.03
CA ALA A 133 -10.15 11.02 -5.83
C ALA A 133 -10.94 10.69 -7.12
N LYS A 134 -10.58 9.59 -7.78
CA LYS A 134 -11.25 9.14 -9.01
C LYS A 134 -12.70 8.71 -8.81
N ARG A 135 -13.12 8.40 -7.60
CA ARG A 135 -14.55 8.15 -7.29
C ARG A 135 -15.40 9.42 -7.45
N PHE A 136 -14.78 10.58 -7.37
CA PHE A 136 -15.41 11.90 -7.52
C PHE A 136 -15.00 12.61 -8.82
N ASN A 137 -14.28 11.92 -9.73
CA ASN A 137 -13.72 12.47 -10.96
C ASN A 137 -12.73 13.63 -10.75
N VAL A 138 -12.12 13.72 -9.57
CA VAL A 138 -11.15 14.76 -9.25
C VAL A 138 -9.79 14.39 -9.87
N PRO A 139 -9.12 15.33 -10.58
CA PRO A 139 -7.78 15.12 -11.11
C PRO A 139 -6.74 14.99 -10.01
N VAL A 140 -5.69 14.18 -10.29
CA VAL A 140 -4.65 13.88 -9.30
C VAL A 140 -3.26 14.09 -9.88
N ILE A 141 -2.47 14.90 -9.20
CA ILE A 141 -1.06 15.11 -9.50
C ILE A 141 -0.19 14.42 -8.45
N GLY A 142 0.75 13.60 -8.92
CA GLY A 142 1.80 13.01 -8.08
C GLY A 142 3.07 13.86 -8.11
N ILE A 143 3.62 14.21 -6.95
CA ILE A 143 4.94 14.86 -6.82
C ILE A 143 5.84 13.94 -6.00
N ALA A 144 6.98 13.56 -6.56
CA ALA A 144 7.90 12.62 -5.93
C ALA A 144 9.33 13.14 -5.86
N GLY A 145 10.09 12.62 -4.92
CA GLY A 145 11.53 12.84 -4.84
C GLY A 145 12.22 12.43 -6.15
N SER A 146 11.86 11.26 -6.69
CA SER A 146 12.34 10.79 -8.00
C SER A 146 11.27 9.99 -8.72
N LEU A 147 11.43 9.85 -10.04
CA LEU A 147 10.63 8.98 -10.90
C LEU A 147 11.55 7.95 -11.57
N THR A 148 11.02 6.78 -11.88
CA THR A 148 11.73 5.74 -12.65
C THR A 148 11.25 5.72 -14.09
N ALA A 149 11.99 5.04 -14.97
CA ALA A 149 11.65 4.96 -16.41
C ALA A 149 10.29 4.25 -16.66
N ASP A 150 9.86 3.38 -15.74
CA ASP A 150 8.61 2.62 -15.79
C ASP A 150 7.43 3.31 -15.10
N VAL A 151 7.59 4.56 -14.66
CA VAL A 151 6.57 5.33 -13.93
C VAL A 151 5.25 5.48 -14.68
N GLY A 152 5.28 5.42 -16.02
CA GLY A 152 4.08 5.61 -16.87
C GLY A 152 2.90 4.71 -16.52
N VAL A 153 3.14 3.57 -15.87
CA VAL A 153 2.08 2.65 -15.43
C VAL A 153 1.10 3.30 -14.43
N VAL A 154 1.54 4.27 -13.63
CA VAL A 154 0.70 4.90 -12.61
C VAL A 154 -0.45 5.74 -13.18
N HIS A 155 -0.34 6.16 -14.45
CA HIS A 155 -1.43 6.88 -15.13
C HIS A 155 -2.68 6.02 -15.30
N GLN A 156 -2.51 4.71 -15.52
CA GLN A 156 -3.63 3.75 -15.59
C GLN A 156 -4.25 3.50 -14.21
N HIS A 157 -3.59 3.95 -13.13
CA HIS A 157 -4.03 3.79 -11.74
C HIS A 157 -4.47 5.11 -11.09
N GLY A 158 -4.79 6.12 -11.91
CA GLY A 158 -5.49 7.33 -11.48
C GLY A 158 -4.62 8.55 -11.20
N LEU A 159 -3.31 8.48 -11.43
CA LEU A 159 -2.44 9.67 -11.41
C LEU A 159 -2.45 10.33 -12.80
N ASP A 160 -3.05 11.50 -12.93
CA ASP A 160 -3.17 12.18 -14.24
C ASP A 160 -1.83 12.79 -14.70
N ALA A 161 -1.03 13.28 -13.75
CA ALA A 161 0.31 13.77 -14.01
C ALA A 161 1.25 13.43 -12.85
N VAL A 162 2.53 13.25 -13.16
CA VAL A 162 3.57 13.02 -12.15
C VAL A 162 4.80 13.90 -12.41
N PHE A 163 5.38 14.42 -11.34
CA PHE A 163 6.53 15.30 -11.38
C PHE A 163 7.61 14.85 -10.41
N SER A 164 8.88 14.87 -10.85
CA SER A 164 10.03 14.76 -9.95
C SER A 164 10.36 16.13 -9.38
N VAL A 165 10.80 16.16 -8.13
CA VAL A 165 11.37 17.38 -7.53
C VAL A 165 12.82 17.62 -7.97
N LEU A 166 13.45 16.66 -8.63
CA LEU A 166 14.82 16.78 -9.13
C LEU A 166 14.81 17.49 -10.47
N TYR A 167 15.39 18.66 -10.55
CA TYR A 167 15.56 19.46 -11.75
C TYR A 167 17.03 19.60 -12.21
N THR A 168 17.95 18.98 -11.47
CA THR A 168 19.38 18.90 -11.81
C THR A 168 19.93 17.52 -11.45
N ILE A 169 21.05 17.19 -12.06
CA ILE A 169 21.80 15.97 -11.69
C ILE A 169 22.49 16.26 -10.35
N CYS A 170 22.26 15.43 -9.37
CA CYS A 170 22.82 15.56 -8.03
C CYS A 170 22.95 14.19 -7.36
N THR A 171 23.72 14.15 -6.29
CA THR A 171 23.81 12.97 -5.40
C THR A 171 22.54 12.85 -4.55
N LEU A 172 22.32 11.67 -3.95
CA LEU A 172 21.20 11.46 -3.03
C LEU A 172 21.27 12.40 -1.82
N ASP A 173 22.45 12.59 -1.25
CA ASP A 173 22.65 13.49 -0.09
C ASP A 173 22.30 14.95 -0.43
N GLU A 174 22.71 15.42 -1.58
CA GLU A 174 22.33 16.75 -2.09
C GLU A 174 20.83 16.87 -2.35
N ALA A 175 20.23 15.84 -2.93
CA ALA A 175 18.77 15.80 -3.17
C ALA A 175 18.00 15.88 -1.84
N LEU A 176 18.42 15.13 -0.82
CA LEU A 176 17.80 15.14 0.52
C LEU A 176 18.02 16.48 1.24
N ALA A 177 19.23 17.03 1.19
CA ALA A 177 19.56 18.31 1.79
C ALA A 177 18.72 19.47 1.20
N ASN A 178 18.43 19.40 -0.10
CA ASN A 178 17.68 20.43 -0.82
C ASN A 178 16.19 20.08 -1.00
N ALA A 179 15.68 19.02 -0.40
CA ALA A 179 14.33 18.47 -0.66
C ALA A 179 13.21 19.51 -0.53
N ALA A 180 13.25 20.34 0.52
CA ALA A 180 12.24 21.38 0.73
C ALA A 180 12.26 22.48 -0.37
N ALA A 181 13.45 22.91 -0.79
CA ALA A 181 13.62 23.90 -1.85
C ALA A 181 13.15 23.35 -3.20
N ASN A 182 13.54 22.12 -3.50
CA ASN A 182 13.17 21.41 -4.72
C ASN A 182 11.65 21.20 -4.81
N LEU A 183 11.02 20.75 -3.73
CA LEU A 183 9.58 20.58 -3.66
C LEU A 183 8.84 21.91 -3.86
N ARG A 184 9.31 23.00 -3.23
CA ARG A 184 8.73 24.33 -3.41
C ARG A 184 8.81 24.80 -4.86
N MET A 185 9.94 24.57 -5.54
CA MET A 185 10.12 24.91 -6.94
C MET A 185 9.14 24.15 -7.84
N THR A 186 9.04 22.82 -7.63
CA THR A 186 8.12 21.97 -8.40
C THR A 186 6.67 22.38 -8.17
N ALA A 187 6.25 22.58 -6.93
CA ALA A 187 4.90 23.01 -6.57
C ALA A 187 4.56 24.39 -7.21
N ARG A 188 5.51 25.33 -7.20
CA ARG A 188 5.34 26.62 -7.88
C ARG A 188 5.12 26.45 -9.39
N ASN A 189 5.88 25.58 -10.05
CA ASN A 189 5.76 25.34 -11.47
C ASN A 189 4.41 24.68 -11.81
N VAL A 190 3.98 23.71 -11.01
CA VAL A 190 2.66 23.07 -11.15
C VAL A 190 1.55 24.12 -11.01
N ALA A 191 1.59 24.97 -9.98
CA ALA A 191 0.62 26.05 -9.78
C ALA A 191 0.60 27.04 -10.96
N ALA A 192 1.75 27.39 -11.51
CA ALA A 192 1.84 28.28 -12.66
C ALA A 192 1.18 27.67 -13.92
N VAL A 193 1.35 26.36 -14.15
CA VAL A 193 0.70 25.66 -15.28
C VAL A 193 -0.81 25.64 -15.10
N LEU A 194 -1.31 25.37 -13.89
CA LEU A 194 -2.74 25.39 -13.58
C LEU A 194 -3.36 26.77 -13.85
N GLN A 195 -2.72 27.85 -13.39
CA GLN A 195 -3.17 29.22 -13.65
C GLN A 195 -3.21 29.60 -15.13
N MET A 196 -2.35 29.01 -15.97
CA MET A 196 -2.42 29.23 -17.42
C MET A 196 -3.62 28.53 -18.06
N GLY A 197 -4.06 27.41 -17.50
CA GLY A 197 -5.26 26.68 -17.91
C GLY A 197 -6.55 27.44 -17.63
N ASP A 198 -6.62 28.12 -16.48
CA ASP A 198 -7.80 28.88 -16.03
C ASP A 198 -8.03 30.21 -16.82
N ARG A 199 -7.07 30.64 -17.62
CA ARG A 199 -7.18 31.87 -18.42
C ARG A 199 -7.87 31.69 -19.78
N ARG A 200 -8.43 30.51 -20.03
CA ARG A 200 -9.20 30.20 -21.24
C ARG A 200 -10.68 30.08 -20.92
#